data_930484926dd6bfc39ce85cbb0a898e08
#
_entry.id   930484926dd6bfc39ce85cbb0a898e08
#
_cell.length_a   1.000
_cell.length_b   1.000
_cell.length_c   1.000
_cell.angle_alpha   90.00
_cell.angle_beta   90.00
_cell.angle_gamma   90.00
#
_symmetry.space_group_name_H-M   'P 1'
#
loop_
_entity.id
_entity.type
_entity.pdbx_description
1 polymer ?
#
loop_
_entity_poly.entity_id
_entity_poly.type
_entity_poly.pdbx_seq_one_letter_code
_entity_poly.pdbx_strand_id
1 'polypeptide(L)'
;MQTDADVPPCILLLEDLHESEMGNQVAGCDPARAAIALGALARLHASGWGDACPQMGHWFINGDIVPRLFHAQYRNNRRSFERFAAERLSEHGMAHVKAIRKTGLARITRLHDAAPRTILHGDFRLDNLFFAADGSLAAIIDWQTVNRGPGALDVAYFIAGSLPPETPEAVIDDLLSSYHGALVTAGVVDYPFERLLADYEEALLLLLHRMSGLDQLEFGDDRGVALMDTWFERFDARLQRVPL
;
A
#
# COMPACT_ATOMS: atom_id res chain seq x y z
N MET A 1 13.53 12.27 29.55
CA MET A 1 13.24 10.83 29.47
C MET A 1 12.05 10.58 30.39
N GLN A 2 10.83 10.73 29.88
CA GLN A 2 9.59 10.38 30.60
C GLN A 2 9.45 8.88 30.50
N THR A 3 9.38 8.23 31.65
CA THR A 3 9.26 6.77 31.77
C THR A 3 7.83 6.34 31.43
N ASP A 4 7.68 5.21 30.73
CA ASP A 4 6.45 4.52 30.31
C ASP A 4 5.45 4.14 31.44
N ALA A 5 5.41 4.87 32.54
CA ALA A 5 4.68 4.47 33.73
C ALA A 5 3.19 4.85 33.77
N ASP A 6 2.68 5.58 32.76
CA ASP A 6 1.32 6.16 32.82
C ASP A 6 0.35 5.73 31.70
N VAL A 7 0.69 4.73 30.88
CA VAL A 7 -0.31 4.14 29.98
C VAL A 7 -1.05 3.04 30.76
N PRO A 8 -2.36 3.19 31.02
CA PRO A 8 -3.10 2.14 31.71
C PRO A 8 -3.07 0.86 30.85
N PRO A 9 -2.95 -0.31 31.48
CA PRO A 9 -3.03 -1.57 30.76
C PRO A 9 -4.39 -1.64 30.02
N CYS A 10 -4.36 -1.84 28.69
CA CYS A 10 -5.58 -2.07 27.92
C CYS A 10 -5.72 -3.55 27.61
N ILE A 11 -6.97 -4.03 27.62
CA ILE A 11 -7.36 -5.38 27.18
C ILE A 11 -8.16 -5.19 25.90
N LEU A 12 -7.73 -5.82 24.81
CA LEU A 12 -8.44 -5.85 23.55
C LEU A 12 -9.07 -7.25 23.38
N LEU A 13 -10.39 -7.29 23.27
CA LEU A 13 -11.12 -8.50 22.93
C LEU A 13 -11.48 -8.45 21.45
N LEU A 14 -11.05 -9.45 20.70
CA LEU A 14 -11.28 -9.58 19.26
C LEU A 14 -12.14 -10.82 19.00
N GLU A 15 -12.81 -10.81 17.85
CA GLU A 15 -13.45 -11.99 17.30
C GLU A 15 -12.41 -13.08 17.01
N ASP A 16 -12.75 -14.34 17.29
CA ASP A 16 -11.89 -15.48 16.94
C ASP A 16 -12.16 -15.88 15.49
N LEU A 17 -11.14 -15.73 14.64
CA LEU A 17 -11.17 -16.03 13.22
C LEU A 17 -10.60 -17.42 12.88
N HIS A 18 -10.67 -18.39 13.81
CA HIS A 18 -10.09 -19.72 13.67
C HIS A 18 -10.58 -20.53 12.46
N GLU A 19 -11.78 -20.21 11.92
CA GLU A 19 -12.33 -20.83 10.70
C GLU A 19 -11.84 -20.17 9.40
N SER A 20 -11.07 -19.10 9.51
CA SER A 20 -10.56 -18.34 8.37
C SER A 20 -9.05 -18.51 8.20
N GLU A 21 -8.58 -18.50 6.97
CA GLU A 21 -7.17 -18.57 6.63
C GLU A 21 -6.60 -17.15 6.51
N MET A 22 -5.55 -16.86 7.26
CA MET A 22 -4.77 -15.63 7.07
C MET A 22 -3.97 -15.72 5.76
N GLY A 23 -3.98 -14.67 4.97
CA GLY A 23 -3.15 -14.57 3.78
C GLY A 23 -1.66 -14.64 4.12
N ASN A 24 -0.83 -14.97 3.13
CA ASN A 24 0.62 -15.09 3.30
C ASN A 24 1.34 -14.15 2.32
N GLN A 25 1.91 -13.08 2.87
CA GLN A 25 2.57 -12.05 2.07
C GLN A 25 3.81 -12.60 1.32
N VAL A 26 4.56 -13.52 1.91
CA VAL A 26 5.73 -14.14 1.25
C VAL A 26 5.29 -15.01 0.07
N ALA A 27 4.25 -15.83 0.27
CA ALA A 27 3.71 -16.68 -0.80
C ALA A 27 3.06 -15.86 -1.93
N GLY A 28 2.45 -14.71 -1.59
CA GLY A 28 1.64 -13.95 -2.52
C GLY A 28 0.26 -14.56 -2.74
N CYS A 29 -0.44 -14.09 -3.76
CA CYS A 29 -1.73 -14.64 -4.14
C CYS A 29 -1.91 -14.67 -5.67
N ASP A 30 -2.85 -15.49 -6.11
CA ASP A 30 -3.31 -15.50 -7.49
C ASP A 30 -4.22 -14.29 -7.80
N PRO A 31 -4.48 -13.99 -9.09
CA PRO A 31 -5.33 -12.88 -9.49
C PRO A 31 -6.78 -12.97 -8.98
N ALA A 32 -7.33 -14.17 -8.78
CA ALA A 32 -8.70 -14.33 -8.28
C ALA A 32 -8.80 -13.88 -6.82
N ARG A 33 -7.87 -14.32 -5.97
CA ARG A 33 -7.76 -13.87 -4.58
C ARG A 33 -7.48 -12.36 -4.49
N ALA A 34 -6.64 -11.84 -5.38
CA ALA A 34 -6.38 -10.41 -5.47
C ALA A 34 -7.63 -9.60 -5.83
N ALA A 35 -8.44 -10.07 -6.77
CA ALA A 35 -9.70 -9.41 -7.14
C ALA A 35 -10.69 -9.33 -5.97
N ILE A 36 -10.78 -10.40 -5.14
CA ILE A 36 -11.62 -10.41 -3.92
C ILE A 36 -11.14 -9.35 -2.93
N ALA A 37 -9.84 -9.29 -2.67
CA ALA A 37 -9.24 -8.31 -1.77
C ALA A 37 -9.46 -6.88 -2.27
N LEU A 38 -9.19 -6.61 -3.55
CA LEU A 38 -9.40 -5.29 -4.17
C LEU A 38 -10.86 -4.89 -4.21
N GLY A 39 -11.80 -5.83 -4.39
CA GLY A 39 -13.23 -5.58 -4.29
C GLY A 39 -13.66 -5.15 -2.89
N ALA A 40 -13.09 -5.74 -1.84
CA ALA A 40 -13.31 -5.29 -0.47
C ALA A 40 -12.69 -3.92 -0.19
N LEU A 41 -11.48 -3.69 -0.69
CA LEU A 41 -10.80 -2.40 -0.61
C LEU A 41 -11.60 -1.29 -1.31
N ALA A 42 -12.19 -1.59 -2.49
CA ALA A 42 -13.05 -0.64 -3.19
C ALA A 42 -14.27 -0.24 -2.36
N ARG A 43 -14.91 -1.18 -1.68
CA ARG A 43 -16.04 -0.88 -0.77
C ARG A 43 -15.60 -0.02 0.42
N LEU A 44 -14.45 -0.32 1.02
CA LEU A 44 -13.86 0.52 2.06
C LEU A 44 -13.64 1.94 1.54
N HIS A 45 -12.97 2.08 0.40
CA HIS A 45 -12.67 3.38 -0.19
C HIS A 45 -13.94 4.15 -0.56
N ALA A 46 -14.93 3.50 -1.15
CA ALA A 46 -16.21 4.15 -1.49
C ALA A 46 -16.94 4.68 -0.25
N SER A 47 -16.85 4.00 0.89
CA SER A 47 -17.52 4.41 2.14
C SER A 47 -17.00 5.74 2.71
N GLY A 48 -15.77 6.12 2.37
CA GLY A 48 -15.13 7.36 2.83
C GLY A 48 -14.71 8.30 1.69
N TRP A 49 -15.33 8.18 0.50
CA TRP A 49 -14.89 8.88 -0.69
C TRP A 49 -15.19 10.38 -0.66
N GLY A 50 -14.20 11.18 -1.03
CA GLY A 50 -14.36 12.63 -1.15
C GLY A 50 -14.74 13.29 0.18
N ASP A 51 -15.72 14.19 0.14
CA ASP A 51 -16.20 14.90 1.32
C ASP A 51 -17.10 14.07 2.24
N ALA A 52 -17.53 12.88 1.77
CA ALA A 52 -18.29 11.91 2.58
C ALA A 52 -17.42 11.23 3.64
N CYS A 53 -16.09 11.38 3.56
CA CYS A 53 -15.21 10.84 4.60
C CYS A 53 -15.56 11.47 5.94
N PRO A 54 -16.01 10.69 6.95
CA PRO A 54 -16.32 11.22 8.25
C PRO A 54 -15.18 12.10 8.74
N GLN A 55 -15.46 13.21 9.41
CA GLN A 55 -14.45 13.95 10.16
C GLN A 55 -14.02 13.02 11.32
N MET A 56 -13.17 12.10 10.96
CA MET A 56 -12.57 11.18 11.90
C MET A 56 -11.70 12.06 12.77
N GLY A 57 -11.97 12.05 14.07
CA GLY A 57 -11.41 13.01 15.03
C GLY A 57 -9.89 13.16 14.93
N HIS A 58 -9.33 14.04 15.70
CA HIS A 58 -7.90 14.43 15.72
C HIS A 58 -6.87 13.28 15.87
N TRP A 59 -7.29 12.04 15.97
CA TRP A 59 -6.43 10.83 16.01
C TRP A 59 -6.04 10.34 14.60
N PHE A 60 -6.74 10.78 13.55
CA PHE A 60 -6.34 10.45 12.18
C PHE A 60 -5.17 11.31 11.76
N ILE A 61 -4.09 10.66 11.44
CA ILE A 61 -2.95 11.33 10.79
C ILE A 61 -3.46 11.86 9.45
N ASN A 62 -3.31 13.16 9.21
CA ASN A 62 -3.62 13.74 7.90
C ASN A 62 -2.84 13.00 6.83
N GLY A 63 -3.52 12.56 5.77
CA GLY A 63 -2.99 11.64 4.78
C GLY A 63 -1.74 12.10 4.04
N ASP A 64 -1.43 13.40 4.02
CA ASP A 64 -0.19 13.94 3.45
C ASP A 64 1.00 13.89 4.41
N ILE A 65 0.78 13.73 5.72
CA ILE A 65 1.86 13.64 6.72
C ILE A 65 2.65 12.35 6.52
N VAL A 66 1.98 11.21 6.34
CA VAL A 66 2.65 9.91 6.21
C VAL A 66 3.60 9.88 5.01
N PRO A 67 3.20 10.23 3.77
CA PRO A 67 4.12 10.31 2.64
C PRO A 67 5.26 11.31 2.85
N ARG A 68 5.02 12.44 3.52
CA ARG A 68 6.07 13.42 3.84
C ARG A 68 7.07 12.89 4.85
N LEU A 69 6.63 12.11 5.84
CA LEU A 69 7.51 11.42 6.78
C LEU A 69 8.39 10.41 6.06
N PHE A 70 7.83 9.57 5.17
CA PHE A 70 8.61 8.65 4.35
C PHE A 70 9.58 9.38 3.42
N HIS A 71 9.19 10.51 2.85
CA HIS A 71 10.12 11.33 2.06
C HIS A 71 11.27 11.89 2.92
N ALA A 72 11.00 12.35 4.13
CA ALA A 72 12.02 12.81 5.05
C ALA A 72 12.97 11.67 5.47
N GLN A 73 12.42 10.48 5.76
CA GLN A 73 13.17 9.26 6.04
C GLN A 73 14.06 8.88 4.85
N TYR A 74 13.53 8.86 3.62
CA TYR A 74 14.30 8.64 2.41
C TYR A 74 15.47 9.62 2.29
N ARG A 75 15.26 10.91 2.52
CA ARG A 75 16.33 11.90 2.45
C ARG A 75 17.43 11.64 3.46
N ASN A 76 17.06 11.24 4.67
CA ASN A 76 18.02 10.95 5.76
C ASN A 76 18.83 9.67 5.46
N ASN A 77 18.17 8.63 4.97
CA ASN A 77 18.77 7.30 4.75
C ASN A 77 19.23 7.08 3.31
N ARG A 78 19.13 8.08 2.46
CA ARG A 78 19.32 7.96 1.01
C ARG A 78 20.53 7.13 0.60
N ARG A 79 21.70 7.38 1.19
CA ARG A 79 22.95 6.70 0.77
C ARG A 79 22.96 5.21 1.12
N SER A 80 22.40 4.83 2.26
CA SER A 80 22.27 3.42 2.65
C SER A 80 21.19 2.75 1.81
N PHE A 81 20.04 3.39 1.65
CA PHE A 81 18.96 2.88 0.82
C PHE A 81 19.36 2.71 -0.67
N GLU A 82 20.02 3.70 -1.28
CA GLU A 82 20.47 3.57 -2.68
C GLU A 82 21.42 2.38 -2.87
N ARG A 83 22.31 2.09 -1.90
CA ARG A 83 23.17 0.90 -1.95
C ARG A 83 22.37 -0.39 -1.79
N PHE A 84 21.49 -0.42 -0.80
CA PHE A 84 20.64 -1.56 -0.51
C PHE A 84 19.70 -1.90 -1.68
N ALA A 85 19.09 -0.87 -2.29
CA ALA A 85 18.22 -1.00 -3.44
C ALA A 85 18.95 -1.45 -4.71
N ALA A 86 20.21 -1.02 -4.90
CA ALA A 86 21.02 -1.40 -6.06
C ALA A 86 21.34 -2.89 -6.15
N GLU A 87 21.23 -3.62 -5.05
CA GLU A 87 21.39 -5.08 -5.01
C GLU A 87 20.08 -5.83 -5.33
N ARG A 88 18.94 -5.12 -5.39
CA ARG A 88 17.58 -5.71 -5.44
C ARG A 88 16.72 -5.20 -6.59
N LEU A 89 16.99 -4.01 -7.08
CA LEU A 89 16.23 -3.39 -8.16
C LEU A 89 17.02 -3.45 -9.48
N SER A 90 16.28 -3.55 -10.58
CA SER A 90 16.82 -3.40 -11.94
C SER A 90 17.39 -1.99 -12.19
N GLU A 91 18.06 -1.81 -13.32
CA GLU A 91 18.52 -0.48 -13.76
C GLU A 91 17.37 0.51 -13.90
N HIS A 92 16.19 0.05 -14.37
CA HIS A 92 14.98 0.84 -14.49
C HIS A 92 14.45 1.26 -13.10
N GLY A 93 14.33 0.33 -12.18
CA GLY A 93 13.94 0.62 -10.79
C GLY A 93 14.90 1.61 -10.12
N MET A 94 16.21 1.44 -10.32
CA MET A 94 17.22 2.36 -9.80
C MET A 94 17.18 3.75 -10.46
N ALA A 95 16.74 3.86 -11.72
CA ALA A 95 16.53 5.15 -12.35
C ALA A 95 15.40 5.91 -11.67
N HIS A 96 14.29 5.23 -11.30
CA HIS A 96 13.21 5.82 -10.50
C HIS A 96 13.68 6.24 -9.10
N VAL A 97 14.47 5.41 -8.40
CA VAL A 97 15.07 5.79 -7.12
C VAL A 97 15.86 7.10 -7.22
N LYS A 98 16.64 7.26 -8.29
CA LYS A 98 17.38 8.50 -8.54
C LYS A 98 16.48 9.69 -8.87
N ALA A 99 15.42 9.46 -9.65
CA ALA A 99 14.46 10.48 -10.07
C ALA A 99 13.65 11.06 -8.90
N ILE A 100 13.12 10.20 -8.02
CA ILE A 100 12.30 10.63 -6.85
C ILE A 100 13.07 11.50 -5.87
N ARG A 101 14.40 11.45 -5.87
CA ARG A 101 15.25 12.33 -5.05
C ARG A 101 14.94 13.81 -5.29
N LYS A 102 14.67 14.17 -6.54
CA LYS A 102 14.40 15.56 -6.94
C LYS A 102 12.91 15.87 -6.99
N THR A 103 12.10 14.89 -7.30
CA THR A 103 10.67 15.07 -7.63
C THR A 103 9.72 14.60 -6.53
N GLY A 104 10.19 13.79 -5.57
CA GLY A 104 9.33 13.06 -4.63
C GLY A 104 8.38 13.95 -3.83
N LEU A 105 8.85 15.08 -3.29
CA LEU A 105 7.97 15.99 -2.54
C LEU A 105 6.89 16.61 -3.43
N ALA A 106 7.25 17.01 -4.66
CA ALA A 106 6.30 17.56 -5.62
C ALA A 106 5.27 16.51 -6.06
N ARG A 107 5.69 15.24 -6.21
CA ARG A 107 4.80 14.12 -6.52
C ARG A 107 3.81 13.86 -5.40
N ILE A 108 4.27 13.79 -4.14
CA ILE A 108 3.41 13.65 -2.96
C ILE A 108 2.35 14.76 -2.96
N THR A 109 2.78 16.01 -3.08
CA THR A 109 1.87 17.16 -3.07
C THR A 109 0.85 17.05 -4.22
N ARG A 110 1.31 16.78 -5.44
CA ARG A 110 0.43 16.67 -6.61
C ARG A 110 -0.61 15.56 -6.45
N LEU A 111 -0.21 14.36 -6.03
CA LEU A 111 -1.15 13.25 -5.84
C LEU A 111 -2.19 13.58 -4.76
N HIS A 112 -1.76 14.12 -3.62
CA HIS A 112 -2.66 14.46 -2.52
C HIS A 112 -3.57 15.66 -2.78
N ASP A 113 -3.14 16.60 -3.61
CA ASP A 113 -3.96 17.79 -3.96
C ASP A 113 -4.95 17.50 -5.09
N ALA A 114 -4.61 16.58 -5.98
CA ALA A 114 -5.35 16.34 -7.20
C ALA A 114 -6.25 15.10 -7.15
N ALA A 115 -5.91 14.07 -6.37
CA ALA A 115 -6.71 12.84 -6.25
C ALA A 115 -7.82 13.01 -5.20
N PRO A 116 -8.98 12.38 -5.41
CA PRO A 116 -10.00 12.26 -4.37
C PRO A 116 -9.42 11.54 -3.14
N ARG A 117 -9.81 11.98 -1.96
CA ARG A 117 -9.37 11.37 -0.70
C ARG A 117 -10.40 10.38 -0.19
N THR A 118 -9.92 9.29 0.38
CA THR A 118 -10.75 8.29 1.03
C THR A 118 -10.10 7.80 2.32
N ILE A 119 -10.73 6.83 2.99
CA ILE A 119 -10.14 6.11 4.12
C ILE A 119 -9.12 5.12 3.56
N LEU A 120 -7.87 5.24 3.97
CA LEU A 120 -6.82 4.27 3.67
C LEU A 120 -6.63 3.34 4.85
N HIS A 121 -6.41 2.07 4.56
CA HIS A 121 -5.90 1.11 5.56
C HIS A 121 -4.44 1.46 5.91
N GLY A 122 -3.66 1.84 4.90
CA GLY A 122 -2.25 2.25 5.03
C GLY A 122 -1.27 1.08 5.12
N ASP A 123 -1.73 -0.15 5.39
CA ASP A 123 -0.95 -1.39 5.37
C ASP A 123 -1.77 -2.56 4.81
N PHE A 124 -2.47 -2.32 3.69
CA PHE A 124 -3.34 -3.31 3.06
C PHE A 124 -2.51 -4.37 2.33
N ARG A 125 -2.25 -5.49 3.02
CA ARG A 125 -1.40 -6.59 2.56
C ARG A 125 -1.95 -7.93 3.01
N LEU A 126 -1.53 -9.03 2.38
CA LEU A 126 -2.08 -10.36 2.63
C LEU A 126 -2.00 -10.81 4.09
N ASP A 127 -0.92 -10.51 4.81
CA ASP A 127 -0.79 -10.86 6.22
C ASP A 127 -1.86 -10.17 7.12
N ASN A 128 -2.55 -9.14 6.61
CA ASN A 128 -3.62 -8.43 7.31
C ASN A 128 -5.02 -8.80 6.79
N LEU A 129 -5.14 -9.83 5.96
CA LEU A 129 -6.38 -10.29 5.34
C LEU A 129 -6.70 -11.72 5.73
N PHE A 130 -7.93 -11.96 6.17
CA PHE A 130 -8.44 -13.30 6.45
C PHE A 130 -9.47 -13.69 5.40
N PHE A 131 -9.37 -14.92 4.90
CA PHE A 131 -10.25 -15.48 3.90
C PHE A 131 -11.04 -16.64 4.49
N ALA A 132 -12.35 -16.64 4.27
CA ALA A 132 -13.23 -17.72 4.67
C ALA A 132 -13.04 -18.97 3.78
N ALA A 133 -13.56 -20.12 4.20
CA ALA A 133 -13.44 -21.37 3.48
C ALA A 133 -14.06 -21.34 2.06
N ASP A 134 -15.03 -20.45 1.80
CA ASP A 134 -15.61 -20.22 0.47
C ASP A 134 -14.77 -19.28 -0.41
N GLY A 135 -13.62 -18.83 0.09
CA GLY A 135 -12.70 -17.92 -0.58
C GLY A 135 -13.05 -16.44 -0.45
N SER A 136 -14.19 -16.08 0.16
CA SER A 136 -14.53 -14.67 0.41
C SER A 136 -13.61 -14.04 1.45
N LEU A 137 -13.47 -12.71 1.43
CA LEU A 137 -12.73 -12.00 2.46
C LEU A 137 -13.57 -11.92 3.74
N ALA A 138 -13.07 -12.56 4.80
CA ALA A 138 -13.72 -12.62 6.10
C ALA A 138 -13.42 -11.38 6.97
N ALA A 139 -12.15 -10.95 7.00
CA ALA A 139 -11.75 -9.81 7.83
C ALA A 139 -10.51 -9.09 7.27
N ILE A 140 -10.44 -7.81 7.63
CA ILE A 140 -9.25 -6.96 7.47
C ILE A 140 -8.83 -6.54 8.87
N ILE A 141 -7.57 -6.78 9.23
CA ILE A 141 -7.03 -6.49 10.57
C ILE A 141 -5.88 -5.48 10.49
N ASP A 142 -5.38 -5.07 11.65
CA ASP A 142 -4.22 -4.16 11.79
C ASP A 142 -4.45 -2.76 11.21
N TRP A 143 -5.43 -2.07 11.77
CA TRP A 143 -5.83 -0.72 11.39
C TRP A 143 -4.98 0.40 12.01
N GLN A 144 -3.81 0.07 12.58
CA GLN A 144 -2.95 1.04 13.28
C GLN A 144 -2.40 2.16 12.36
N THR A 145 -2.36 1.93 11.05
CA THR A 145 -1.87 2.89 10.05
C THR A 145 -3.00 3.59 9.29
N VAL A 146 -4.25 3.38 9.72
CA VAL A 146 -5.40 3.99 9.07
C VAL A 146 -5.25 5.51 8.99
N ASN A 147 -5.48 6.04 7.80
CA ASN A 147 -5.34 7.46 7.53
C ASN A 147 -6.26 7.89 6.37
N ARG A 148 -6.16 9.13 5.91
CA ARG A 148 -6.96 9.66 4.80
C ARG A 148 -6.07 10.09 3.64
N GLY A 149 -6.31 9.57 2.46
CA GLY A 149 -5.51 9.91 1.27
C GLY A 149 -6.07 9.34 -0.03
N PRO A 150 -5.30 9.45 -1.12
CA PRO A 150 -5.65 8.83 -2.40
C PRO A 150 -5.74 7.31 -2.31
N GLY A 151 -6.88 6.71 -2.69
CA GLY A 151 -7.10 5.26 -2.63
C GLY A 151 -6.08 4.44 -3.43
N ALA A 152 -5.52 5.03 -4.47
CA ALA A 152 -4.47 4.42 -5.28
C ALA A 152 -3.21 4.00 -4.47
N LEU A 153 -2.96 4.61 -3.30
CA LEU A 153 -1.83 4.24 -2.43
C LEU A 153 -1.99 2.83 -1.86
N ASP A 154 -3.17 2.47 -1.36
CA ASP A 154 -3.43 1.11 -0.86
C ASP A 154 -3.49 0.10 -2.01
N VAL A 155 -4.07 0.48 -3.16
CA VAL A 155 -4.14 -0.37 -4.36
C VAL A 155 -2.74 -0.70 -4.86
N ALA A 156 -1.87 0.30 -5.00
CA ALA A 156 -0.49 0.10 -5.45
C ALA A 156 0.31 -0.74 -4.45
N TYR A 157 0.15 -0.47 -3.15
CA TYR A 157 0.81 -1.22 -2.10
C TYR A 157 0.41 -2.71 -2.12
N PHE A 158 -0.89 -3.00 -2.27
CA PHE A 158 -1.38 -4.38 -2.34
C PHE A 158 -0.89 -5.10 -3.60
N ILE A 159 -1.09 -4.51 -4.78
CA ILE A 159 -0.71 -5.12 -6.05
C ILE A 159 0.80 -5.37 -6.11
N ALA A 160 1.61 -4.35 -5.77
CA ALA A 160 3.05 -4.45 -5.82
C ALA A 160 3.64 -5.42 -4.77
N GLY A 161 2.96 -5.61 -3.65
CA GLY A 161 3.44 -6.52 -2.60
C GLY A 161 2.91 -7.95 -2.70
N SER A 162 1.75 -8.17 -3.34
CA SER A 162 1.02 -9.43 -3.22
C SER A 162 1.02 -10.30 -4.48
N LEU A 163 1.20 -9.71 -5.66
CA LEU A 163 1.18 -10.46 -6.92
C LEU A 163 2.58 -10.90 -7.36
N PRO A 164 2.74 -12.13 -7.86
CA PRO A 164 4.01 -12.62 -8.39
C PRO A 164 4.61 -11.68 -9.45
N PRO A 165 5.94 -11.56 -9.54
CA PRO A 165 6.59 -10.66 -10.48
C PRO A 165 6.27 -10.98 -11.94
N GLU A 166 6.04 -12.25 -12.26
CA GLU A 166 5.67 -12.73 -13.60
C GLU A 166 4.19 -12.49 -13.98
N THR A 167 3.38 -11.91 -13.08
CA THR A 167 1.97 -11.58 -13.39
C THR A 167 1.91 -10.64 -14.59
N PRO A 168 1.22 -11.03 -15.69
CA PRO A 168 1.13 -10.20 -16.90
C PRO A 168 0.50 -8.83 -16.63
N GLU A 169 0.97 -7.80 -17.29
CA GLU A 169 0.41 -6.43 -17.15
C GLU A 169 -1.08 -6.36 -17.51
N ALA A 170 -1.53 -7.14 -18.48
CA ALA A 170 -2.97 -7.22 -18.81
C ALA A 170 -3.81 -7.69 -17.61
N VAL A 171 -3.28 -8.60 -16.78
CA VAL A 171 -3.95 -9.05 -15.55
C VAL A 171 -3.98 -7.95 -14.50
N ILE A 172 -2.91 -7.16 -14.40
CA ILE A 172 -2.89 -5.98 -13.52
C ILE A 172 -3.94 -4.96 -13.95
N ASP A 173 -4.05 -4.69 -15.25
CA ASP A 173 -5.04 -3.77 -15.80
C ASP A 173 -6.47 -4.28 -15.59
N ASP A 174 -6.72 -5.59 -15.69
CA ASP A 174 -8.02 -6.21 -15.38
C ASP A 174 -8.36 -6.06 -13.88
N LEU A 175 -7.38 -6.22 -12.99
CA LEU A 175 -7.57 -6.01 -11.55
C LEU A 175 -7.88 -4.55 -11.23
N LEU A 176 -7.17 -3.60 -11.82
CA LEU A 176 -7.44 -2.17 -11.69
C LEU A 176 -8.82 -1.80 -12.23
N SER A 177 -9.21 -2.37 -13.38
CA SER A 177 -10.55 -2.20 -13.96
C SER A 177 -11.64 -2.75 -13.04
N SER A 178 -11.43 -3.93 -12.46
CA SER A 178 -12.36 -4.56 -11.51
C SER A 178 -12.50 -3.71 -10.23
N TYR A 179 -11.41 -3.21 -9.68
CA TYR A 179 -11.42 -2.30 -8.54
C TYR A 179 -12.20 -1.02 -8.86
N HIS A 180 -11.94 -0.40 -10.02
CA HIS A 180 -12.65 0.79 -10.48
C HIS A 180 -14.14 0.52 -10.66
N GLY A 181 -14.51 -0.59 -11.31
CA GLY A 181 -15.91 -0.99 -11.47
C GLY A 181 -16.63 -1.17 -10.13
N ALA A 182 -15.94 -1.70 -9.12
CA ALA A 182 -16.48 -1.82 -7.77
C ALA A 182 -16.68 -0.46 -7.09
N LEU A 183 -15.76 0.51 -7.29
CA LEU A 183 -15.95 1.90 -6.83
C LEU A 183 -17.18 2.54 -7.47
N VAL A 184 -17.34 2.41 -8.80
CA VAL A 184 -18.49 2.95 -9.53
C VAL A 184 -19.80 2.30 -9.05
N THR A 185 -19.81 1.00 -8.86
CA THR A 185 -20.97 0.26 -8.33
C THR A 185 -21.34 0.73 -6.92
N ALA A 186 -20.36 1.11 -6.12
CA ALA A 186 -20.56 1.66 -4.78
C ALA A 186 -20.89 3.16 -4.76
N GLY A 187 -21.07 3.80 -5.94
CA GLY A 187 -21.55 5.19 -6.06
C GLY A 187 -20.47 6.25 -6.31
N VAL A 188 -19.22 5.86 -6.56
CA VAL A 188 -18.16 6.80 -6.96
C VAL A 188 -18.31 7.13 -8.44
N VAL A 189 -18.63 8.38 -8.78
CA VAL A 189 -18.94 8.80 -10.15
C VAL A 189 -17.89 9.72 -10.79
N ASP A 190 -17.12 10.45 -9.99
CA ASP A 190 -16.20 11.49 -10.47
C ASP A 190 -14.73 11.05 -10.43
N TYR A 191 -14.46 9.77 -10.76
CA TYR A 191 -13.12 9.20 -10.80
C TYR A 191 -12.96 8.31 -12.03
N PRO A 192 -12.59 8.87 -13.20
CA PRO A 192 -12.41 8.10 -14.43
C PRO A 192 -11.30 7.04 -14.31
N PHE A 193 -11.42 5.94 -15.08
CA PHE A 193 -10.44 4.85 -15.04
C PHE A 193 -9.02 5.32 -15.41
N GLU A 194 -8.89 6.20 -16.40
CA GLU A 194 -7.61 6.78 -16.81
C GLU A 194 -6.96 7.56 -15.67
N ARG A 195 -7.78 8.17 -14.81
CA ARG A 195 -7.28 8.84 -13.62
C ARG A 195 -6.76 7.86 -12.58
N LEU A 196 -7.48 6.75 -12.35
CA LEU A 196 -6.99 5.67 -11.48
C LEU A 196 -5.63 5.15 -11.97
N LEU A 197 -5.46 4.91 -13.27
CA LEU A 197 -4.19 4.43 -13.83
C LEU A 197 -3.05 5.41 -13.55
N ALA A 198 -3.26 6.70 -13.79
CA ALA A 198 -2.26 7.72 -13.50
C ALA A 198 -1.93 7.82 -12.00
N ASP A 199 -2.94 7.77 -11.13
CA ASP A 199 -2.75 7.81 -9.69
C ASP A 199 -2.07 6.54 -9.16
N TYR A 200 -2.33 5.37 -9.77
CA TYR A 200 -1.66 4.10 -9.45
C TYR A 200 -0.16 4.14 -9.79
N GLU A 201 0.21 4.62 -10.98
CA GLU A 201 1.62 4.76 -11.37
C GLU A 201 2.35 5.75 -10.46
N GLU A 202 1.71 6.87 -10.12
CA GLU A 202 2.28 7.84 -9.18
C GLU A 202 2.42 7.24 -7.77
N ALA A 203 1.45 6.44 -7.32
CA ALA A 203 1.50 5.74 -6.04
C ALA A 203 2.64 4.71 -6.00
N LEU A 204 2.88 3.96 -7.08
CA LEU A 204 4.03 3.05 -7.18
C LEU A 204 5.34 3.80 -6.94
N LEU A 205 5.54 4.97 -7.56
CA LEU A 205 6.74 5.76 -7.34
C LEU A 205 6.88 6.25 -5.89
N LEU A 206 5.77 6.57 -5.24
CA LEU A 206 5.77 7.00 -3.84
C LEU A 206 6.08 5.86 -2.87
N LEU A 207 5.81 4.59 -3.23
CA LEU A 207 6.20 3.45 -2.41
C LEU A 207 7.73 3.32 -2.26
N LEU A 208 8.53 3.83 -3.20
CA LEU A 208 9.99 3.91 -3.05
C LEU A 208 10.41 4.68 -1.79
N HIS A 209 9.67 5.72 -1.40
CA HIS A 209 9.92 6.42 -0.14
C HIS A 209 9.61 5.54 1.07
N ARG A 210 8.50 4.80 1.04
CA ARG A 210 8.13 3.87 2.12
C ARG A 210 9.19 2.78 2.29
N MET A 211 9.73 2.25 1.20
CA MET A 211 10.76 1.22 1.22
C MET A 211 12.11 1.71 1.77
N SER A 212 12.34 3.02 1.83
CA SER A 212 13.62 3.61 2.23
C SER A 212 13.98 3.44 3.70
N GLY A 213 13.13 2.81 4.49
CA GLY A 213 13.39 2.45 5.88
C GLY A 213 13.70 0.98 6.08
N LEU A 214 13.51 0.16 5.05
CA LEU A 214 13.67 -1.30 5.18
C LEU A 214 15.12 -1.71 5.41
N ASP A 215 16.07 -0.93 4.90
CA ASP A 215 17.51 -1.13 5.12
C ASP A 215 17.96 -0.88 6.59
N GLN A 216 17.08 -0.29 7.41
CA GLN A 216 17.32 -0.02 8.83
C GLN A 216 16.66 -1.06 9.75
N LEU A 217 15.85 -1.98 9.19
CA LEU A 217 15.17 -3.00 9.97
C LEU A 217 16.09 -4.22 10.17
N GLU A 218 16.23 -4.63 11.41
CA GLU A 218 16.81 -5.93 11.75
C GLU A 218 15.70 -6.97 11.66
N PHE A 219 15.72 -7.76 10.61
CA PHE A 219 14.80 -8.89 10.47
C PHE A 219 15.32 -10.02 11.37
N GLY A 220 14.61 -10.29 12.46
CA GLY A 220 15.02 -11.24 13.49
C GLY A 220 14.92 -12.70 13.06
N ASP A 221 14.38 -13.01 11.87
CA ASP A 221 14.20 -14.37 11.36
C ASP A 221 14.26 -14.43 9.82
N ASP A 222 14.35 -15.67 9.31
CA ASP A 222 14.41 -15.96 7.86
C ASP A 222 13.14 -15.48 7.11
N ARG A 223 11.99 -15.45 7.79
CA ARG A 223 10.74 -14.97 7.19
C ARG A 223 10.77 -13.47 6.90
N GLY A 224 11.33 -12.69 7.80
CA GLY A 224 11.50 -11.25 7.60
C GLY A 224 12.39 -10.91 6.41
N VAL A 225 13.51 -11.66 6.26
CA VAL A 225 14.41 -11.54 5.12
C VAL A 225 13.68 -11.91 3.81
N ALA A 226 12.99 -13.05 3.79
CA ALA A 226 12.23 -13.52 2.64
C ALA A 226 11.12 -12.52 2.24
N LEU A 227 10.44 -11.94 3.22
CA LEU A 227 9.41 -10.92 3.00
C LEU A 227 10.00 -9.69 2.30
N MET A 228 11.14 -9.21 2.76
CA MET A 228 11.81 -8.06 2.18
C MET A 228 12.25 -8.33 0.73
N ASP A 229 12.95 -9.45 0.47
CA ASP A 229 13.44 -9.79 -0.86
C ASP A 229 12.28 -9.98 -1.84
N THR A 230 11.21 -10.68 -1.44
CA THR A 230 9.98 -10.84 -2.23
C THR A 230 9.32 -9.50 -2.53
N TRP A 231 9.33 -8.58 -1.59
CA TRP A 231 8.78 -7.24 -1.77
C TRP A 231 9.52 -6.46 -2.86
N PHE A 232 10.86 -6.47 -2.81
CA PHE A 232 11.67 -5.76 -3.80
C PHE A 232 11.51 -6.36 -5.19
N GLU A 233 11.50 -7.68 -5.31
CA GLU A 233 11.33 -8.39 -6.59
C GLU A 233 9.98 -8.06 -7.25
N ARG A 234 8.89 -8.18 -6.51
CA ARG A 234 7.54 -7.88 -7.02
C ARG A 234 7.37 -6.42 -7.36
N PHE A 235 7.91 -5.56 -6.52
CA PHE A 235 7.83 -4.12 -6.71
C PHE A 235 8.64 -3.67 -7.94
N ASP A 236 9.84 -4.19 -8.13
CA ASP A 236 10.64 -3.87 -9.32
C ASP A 236 9.93 -4.28 -10.61
N ALA A 237 9.27 -5.45 -10.60
CA ALA A 237 8.44 -5.89 -11.72
C ALA A 237 7.31 -4.88 -12.04
N ARG A 238 6.66 -4.30 -11.00
CA ARG A 238 5.59 -3.28 -11.23
C ARG A 238 6.15 -1.93 -11.68
N LEU A 239 7.37 -1.58 -11.31
CA LEU A 239 8.02 -0.35 -11.78
C LEU A 239 8.29 -0.37 -13.28
N GLN A 240 8.42 -1.55 -13.91
CA GLN A 240 8.71 -1.65 -15.35
C GLN A 240 7.63 -0.98 -16.23
N ARG A 241 6.39 -0.87 -15.74
CA ARG A 241 5.30 -0.19 -16.46
C ARG A 241 5.37 1.33 -16.39
N VAL A 242 6.10 1.89 -15.41
CA VAL A 242 6.14 3.34 -15.18
C VAL A 242 7.22 3.96 -16.06
N PRO A 243 6.91 4.93 -16.94
CA PRO A 243 7.91 5.61 -17.76
C PRO A 243 8.91 6.41 -16.92
N LEU A 244 10.16 6.52 -17.41
CA LEU A 244 11.23 7.31 -16.80
C LEU A 244 11.03 8.82 -17.03
#